data_9b8b9cac6be4bcb7a7253267705c164a
#
_entry.id   9b8b9cac6be4bcb7a7253267705c164a
#
_cell.length_a   1.000
_cell.length_b   1.000
_cell.length_c   1.000
_cell.angle_alpha   90.00
_cell.angle_beta   90.00
_cell.angle_gamma   90.00
#
_symmetry.space_group_name_H-M   'P 1'
#
loop_
_entity.id
_entity.type
_entity.pdbx_description
1 polymer ?
#
loop_
_entity_poly.entity_id
_entity_poly.type
_entity_poly.pdbx_seq_one_letter_code
_entity_poly.pdbx_strand_id
1 'polypeptide(L)'
;MLREAFKDMLPPEIVWRQKEQFSDGVGYNWIDTLRKLTSERVTDQQFAAAKHRFPINTPMNKEEYYYRSLYADRFPSESAARCVPHEASVACSTQTALEWDKAFQSLNEPSGRAVSGVHAQAYA
;
A
#
# COMPACT_ATOMS: atom_id res chain seq x y z
N MET A 1 17.75 -20.99 7.27
CA MET A 1 19.19 -21.23 7.04
C MET A 1 20.03 -20.03 7.48
N LEU A 2 19.94 -18.82 6.91
CA LEU A 2 20.76 -17.66 7.32
C LEU A 2 20.57 -17.29 8.79
N ARG A 3 19.33 -17.11 9.24
CA ARG A 3 19.02 -16.81 10.65
C ARG A 3 19.55 -17.84 11.64
N GLU A 4 19.45 -19.11 11.28
CA GLU A 4 19.96 -20.22 12.10
C GLU A 4 21.48 -20.19 12.25
N ALA A 5 22.19 -19.77 11.20
CA ALA A 5 23.65 -19.63 11.25
C ALA A 5 24.12 -18.50 12.17
N PHE A 6 23.29 -17.50 12.44
CA PHE A 6 23.64 -16.33 13.27
C PHE A 6 22.92 -16.30 14.63
N LYS A 7 22.19 -17.35 15.00
CA LYS A 7 21.38 -17.37 16.21
C LYS A 7 22.17 -17.17 17.51
N ASP A 8 23.43 -17.60 17.54
CA ASP A 8 24.30 -17.50 18.70
C ASP A 8 25.18 -16.23 18.66
N MET A 9 25.10 -15.44 17.59
CA MET A 9 25.91 -14.24 17.38
C MET A 9 25.13 -12.94 17.54
N LEU A 10 23.81 -13.00 17.47
CA LEU A 10 22.90 -11.85 17.58
C LEU A 10 21.80 -12.14 18.60
N PRO A 11 21.24 -11.09 19.26
CA PRO A 11 20.09 -11.25 20.15
C PRO A 11 18.90 -11.91 19.43
N PRO A 12 18.14 -12.79 20.11
CA PRO A 12 17.00 -13.50 19.50
C PRO A 12 15.97 -12.57 18.84
N GLU A 13 15.69 -11.42 19.47
CA GLU A 13 14.76 -10.40 18.95
C GLU A 13 15.21 -9.81 17.61
N ILE A 14 16.51 -9.81 17.33
CA ILE A 14 17.05 -9.37 16.03
C ILE A 14 17.01 -10.51 15.02
N VAL A 15 17.45 -11.70 15.42
CA VAL A 15 17.54 -12.88 14.55
C VAL A 15 16.16 -13.28 14.03
N TRP A 16 15.16 -13.28 14.92
CA TRP A 16 13.83 -13.79 14.62
C TRP A 16 12.80 -12.72 14.31
N ARG A 17 13.21 -11.44 14.25
CA ARG A 17 12.27 -10.37 13.89
C ARG A 17 11.62 -10.63 12.53
N GLN A 18 10.39 -10.18 12.39
CA GLN A 18 9.70 -10.19 11.10
C GLN A 18 10.44 -9.27 10.11
N LYS A 19 10.60 -9.74 8.88
CA LYS A 19 11.16 -8.91 7.82
C LYS A 19 10.14 -7.84 7.44
N GLU A 20 10.53 -6.59 7.53
CA GLU A 20 9.75 -5.49 6.98
C GLU A 20 9.95 -5.40 5.47
N GLN A 21 8.91 -4.98 4.76
CA GLN A 21 9.04 -4.57 3.38
C GLN A 21 9.75 -3.22 3.33
N PHE A 22 10.37 -2.92 2.20
CA PHE A 22 11.09 -1.64 2.06
C PHE A 22 10.16 -0.43 2.23
N SER A 23 8.91 -0.53 1.77
CA SER A 23 7.87 0.48 1.97
C SER A 23 7.53 0.72 3.44
N ASP A 24 7.56 -0.32 4.26
CA ASP A 24 7.26 -0.22 5.70
C ASP A 24 8.41 0.43 6.47
N GLY A 25 9.65 0.25 6.01
CA GLY A 25 10.85 0.87 6.58
C GLY A 25 10.89 2.41 6.44
N VAL A 26 10.04 3.01 5.59
CA VAL A 26 9.88 4.47 5.48
C VAL A 26 9.05 5.04 6.64
N GLY A 27 8.35 4.17 7.38
CA GLY A 27 7.53 4.50 8.55
C GLY A 27 6.02 4.46 8.27
N TYR A 28 5.29 3.88 9.20
CA TYR A 28 3.83 3.71 9.10
C TYR A 28 3.05 5.03 9.02
N ASN A 29 3.59 6.10 9.58
CA ASN A 29 2.99 7.44 9.52
C ASN A 29 2.87 7.99 8.10
N TRP A 30 3.65 7.48 7.16
CA TRP A 30 3.61 7.90 5.77
C TRP A 30 2.26 7.61 5.12
N ILE A 31 1.71 6.43 5.35
CA ILE A 31 0.41 6.01 4.82
C ILE A 31 -0.70 6.94 5.33
N ASP A 32 -0.73 7.21 6.64
CA ASP A 32 -1.73 8.10 7.23
C ASP A 32 -1.58 9.54 6.76
N THR A 33 -0.35 10.00 6.60
CA THR A 33 -0.07 11.34 6.09
C THR A 33 -0.57 11.50 4.66
N LEU A 34 -0.32 10.52 3.79
CA LEU A 34 -0.80 10.55 2.41
C LEU A 34 -2.33 10.48 2.34
N ARG A 35 -2.96 9.63 3.12
CA ARG A 35 -4.42 9.55 3.20
C ARG A 35 -5.05 10.85 3.66
N LYS A 36 -4.52 11.45 4.71
CA LYS A 36 -4.97 12.74 5.19
C LYS A 36 -4.83 13.80 4.13
N LEU A 37 -3.64 13.92 3.54
CA LEU A 37 -3.36 14.89 2.49
C LEU A 37 -4.32 14.72 1.29
N THR A 38 -4.53 13.51 0.83
CA THR A 38 -5.39 13.25 -0.33
C THR A 38 -6.87 13.47 -0.01
N SER A 39 -7.32 13.16 1.21
CA SER A 39 -8.68 13.45 1.64
C SER A 39 -8.97 14.95 1.75
N GLU A 40 -7.97 15.77 2.08
CA GLU A 40 -8.06 17.22 2.10
C GLU A 40 -8.00 17.84 0.70
N ARG A 41 -7.25 17.22 -0.23
CA ARG A 41 -7.06 17.72 -1.59
C ARG A 41 -8.17 17.36 -2.55
N VAL A 42 -8.86 16.26 -2.31
CA VAL A 42 -9.94 15.76 -3.17
C VAL A 42 -11.29 15.92 -2.46
N THR A 43 -12.12 16.78 -2.99
CA THR A 43 -13.48 16.98 -2.46
C THR A 43 -14.38 15.79 -2.80
N ASP A 44 -15.45 15.60 -2.01
CA ASP A 44 -16.43 14.53 -2.29
C ASP A 44 -17.10 14.72 -3.66
N GLN A 45 -17.33 15.95 -4.06
CA GLN A 45 -17.89 16.27 -5.38
C GLN A 45 -16.94 15.85 -6.53
N GLN A 46 -15.64 16.13 -6.37
CA GLN A 46 -14.64 15.68 -7.35
C GLN A 46 -14.59 14.17 -7.45
N PHE A 47 -14.58 13.49 -6.30
CA PHE A 47 -14.54 12.04 -6.25
C PHE A 47 -15.84 11.42 -6.82
N ALA A 48 -17.02 11.98 -6.52
CA ALA A 48 -18.28 11.53 -7.12
C ALA A 48 -18.28 11.63 -8.66
N ALA A 49 -17.56 12.60 -9.22
CA ALA A 49 -17.40 12.77 -10.67
C ALA A 49 -16.25 11.90 -11.26
N ALA A 50 -15.61 11.03 -10.47
CA ALA A 50 -14.44 10.27 -10.88
C ALA A 50 -14.67 9.45 -12.15
N LYS A 51 -15.81 8.76 -12.26
CA LYS A 51 -16.18 7.96 -13.44
C LYS A 51 -16.31 8.79 -14.70
N HIS A 52 -16.79 10.02 -14.58
CA HIS A 52 -16.92 10.94 -15.70
C HIS A 52 -15.56 11.46 -16.15
N ARG A 53 -14.69 11.83 -15.19
CA ARG A 53 -13.35 12.37 -15.49
C ARG A 53 -12.37 11.28 -15.96
N PHE A 54 -12.46 10.10 -15.37
CA PHE A 54 -11.57 8.96 -15.62
C PHE A 54 -12.37 7.70 -15.95
N PRO A 55 -12.96 7.61 -17.17
CA PRO A 55 -13.79 6.47 -17.54
C PRO A 55 -12.99 5.16 -17.69
N ILE A 56 -11.68 5.26 -17.93
CA ILE A 56 -10.77 4.12 -18.04
C ILE A 56 -10.03 3.98 -16.72
N ASN A 57 -10.08 2.80 -16.10
CA ASN A 57 -9.47 2.52 -14.82
C ASN A 57 -9.84 3.60 -13.77
N THR A 58 -11.14 3.74 -13.54
CA THR A 58 -11.72 4.73 -12.64
C THR A 58 -11.17 4.53 -11.22
N PRO A 59 -10.64 5.58 -10.57
CA PRO A 59 -10.14 5.50 -9.22
C PRO A 59 -11.23 5.11 -8.21
N MET A 60 -10.90 4.24 -7.27
CA MET A 60 -11.83 3.66 -6.30
C MET A 60 -11.86 4.40 -4.96
N ASN A 61 -10.89 5.27 -4.71
CA ASN A 61 -10.81 6.10 -3.51
C ASN A 61 -10.18 7.47 -3.83
N LYS A 62 -10.18 8.39 -2.85
CA LYS A 62 -9.65 9.75 -3.03
C LYS A 62 -8.14 9.78 -3.27
N GLU A 63 -7.41 8.84 -2.69
CA GLU A 63 -5.97 8.74 -2.87
C GLU A 63 -5.63 8.35 -4.31
N GLU A 64 -6.27 7.32 -4.83
CA GLU A 64 -6.16 6.93 -6.24
C GLU A 64 -6.58 8.06 -7.17
N TYR A 65 -7.67 8.78 -6.85
CA TYR A 65 -8.13 9.93 -7.63
C TYR A 65 -7.06 11.02 -7.69
N TYR A 66 -6.42 11.31 -6.58
CA TYR A 66 -5.36 12.31 -6.51
C TYR A 66 -4.18 11.93 -7.40
N TYR A 67 -3.66 10.71 -7.26
CA TYR A 67 -2.55 10.24 -8.11
C TYR A 67 -2.95 10.13 -9.57
N ARG A 68 -4.17 9.67 -9.85
CA ARG A 68 -4.71 9.61 -11.20
C ARG A 68 -4.79 10.99 -11.87
N SER A 69 -5.13 12.02 -11.10
CA SER A 69 -5.14 13.40 -11.59
C SER A 69 -3.75 13.88 -11.97
N LEU A 70 -2.77 13.71 -11.08
CA LEU A 70 -1.38 14.07 -11.35
C LEU A 70 -0.80 13.32 -12.56
N TYR A 71 -1.14 12.03 -12.70
CA TYR A 71 -0.72 11.23 -13.82
C TYR A 71 -1.34 11.71 -15.14
N ALA A 72 -2.63 11.99 -15.16
CA ALA A 72 -3.34 12.46 -16.36
C ALA A 72 -2.86 13.82 -16.84
N ASP A 73 -2.44 14.70 -15.92
CA ASP A 73 -1.85 16.00 -16.26
C ASP A 73 -0.52 15.88 -17.02
N ARG A 74 0.21 14.79 -16.78
CA ARG A 74 1.52 14.50 -17.42
C ARG A 74 1.39 13.59 -18.64
N PHE A 75 0.44 12.68 -18.60
CA PHE A 75 0.20 11.64 -19.60
C PHE A 75 -1.28 11.61 -20.01
N PRO A 76 -1.75 12.57 -20.85
CA PRO A 76 -3.17 12.76 -21.12
C PRO A 76 -3.74 11.75 -22.13
N SER A 77 -2.93 10.87 -22.73
CA SER A 77 -3.40 9.94 -23.76
C SER A 77 -4.25 8.80 -23.18
N GLU A 78 -5.17 8.28 -23.98
CA GLU A 78 -5.98 7.12 -23.62
C GLU A 78 -5.12 5.86 -23.40
N SER A 79 -4.07 5.69 -24.20
CA SER A 79 -3.12 4.59 -24.01
C SER A 79 -2.43 4.64 -22.67
N ALA A 80 -2.04 5.83 -22.20
CA ALA A 80 -1.50 6.01 -20.86
C ALA A 80 -2.54 5.67 -19.77
N ALA A 81 -3.78 6.08 -19.96
CA ALA A 81 -4.87 5.75 -19.05
C ALA A 81 -5.07 4.23 -18.87
N ARG A 82 -4.87 3.45 -19.94
CA ARG A 82 -4.95 1.98 -19.91
C ARG A 82 -3.79 1.32 -19.16
N CYS A 83 -2.66 2.01 -18.99
CA CYS A 83 -1.51 1.52 -18.23
C CYS A 83 -1.67 1.69 -16.71
N VAL A 84 -2.67 2.44 -16.25
CA VAL A 84 -2.91 2.64 -14.82
C VAL A 84 -3.42 1.34 -14.19
N PRO A 85 -2.83 0.85 -13.09
CA PRO A 85 -3.35 -0.30 -12.37
C PRO A 85 -4.81 -0.09 -11.94
N HIS A 86 -5.62 -1.14 -12.01
CA HIS A 86 -7.05 -1.07 -11.71
C HIS A 86 -7.44 -1.93 -10.51
N GLU A 87 -6.56 -2.79 -10.07
CA GLU A 87 -6.82 -3.69 -8.96
C GLU A 87 -6.17 -3.17 -7.68
N ALA A 88 -6.81 -3.48 -6.55
CA ALA A 88 -6.25 -3.20 -5.25
C ALA A 88 -4.89 -3.90 -5.12
N SER A 89 -3.84 -3.12 -4.88
CA SER A 89 -2.52 -3.66 -4.56
C SER A 89 -2.44 -3.88 -3.06
N VAL A 90 -2.19 -5.12 -2.67
CA VAL A 90 -1.98 -5.46 -1.27
C VAL A 90 -0.50 -5.59 -1.02
N ALA A 91 0.10 -4.60 -0.38
CA ALA A 91 1.48 -4.65 0.07
C ALA A 91 2.47 -5.16 -1.01
N CYS A 92 2.31 -4.70 -2.25
CA CYS A 92 3.09 -5.14 -3.42
C CYS A 92 2.97 -6.66 -3.73
N SER A 93 1.98 -7.32 -3.18
CA SER A 93 1.75 -8.75 -3.41
C SER A 93 0.96 -8.99 -4.68
N THR A 94 1.31 -10.05 -5.41
CA THR A 94 0.52 -10.51 -6.55
C THR A 94 -0.76 -11.19 -6.06
N GLN A 95 -1.79 -11.26 -6.90
CA GLN A 95 -3.03 -11.98 -6.59
C GLN A 95 -2.75 -13.41 -6.11
N THR A 96 -1.80 -14.09 -6.74
CA THR A 96 -1.36 -15.43 -6.34
C THR A 96 -0.77 -15.46 -4.93
N ALA A 97 0.00 -14.45 -4.54
CA ALA A 97 0.57 -14.38 -3.19
C ALA A 97 -0.52 -14.14 -2.13
N LEU A 98 -1.56 -13.36 -2.46
CA LEU A 98 -2.72 -13.13 -1.61
C LEU A 98 -3.54 -14.40 -1.38
N GLU A 99 -3.66 -15.25 -2.39
CA GLU A 99 -4.35 -16.55 -2.29
C GLU A 99 -3.60 -17.54 -1.37
N TRP A 100 -2.28 -17.41 -1.29
CA TRP A 100 -1.45 -18.30 -0.45
C TRP A 100 -1.47 -17.91 1.03
N ASP A 101 -1.66 -16.64 1.35
CA ASP A 101 -1.69 -16.18 2.74
C ASP A 101 -3.08 -15.67 3.13
N LYS A 102 -3.82 -16.56 3.80
CA LYS A 102 -5.18 -16.27 4.28
C LYS A 102 -5.23 -15.12 5.30
N ALA A 103 -4.12 -14.82 5.96
CA ALA A 103 -4.05 -13.69 6.90
C ALA A 103 -4.26 -12.36 6.18
N PHE A 104 -3.80 -12.21 4.95
CA PHE A 104 -4.03 -11.02 4.14
C PHE A 104 -5.48 -10.87 3.65
N GLN A 105 -6.22 -11.98 3.50
CA GLN A 105 -7.62 -11.93 3.04
C GLN A 105 -8.58 -11.36 4.10
N SER A 106 -8.20 -11.41 5.37
CA SER A 106 -9.02 -10.91 6.49
C SER A 106 -8.78 -9.44 6.83
N LEU A 107 -7.84 -8.78 6.16
CA LEU A 107 -7.46 -7.41 6.45
C LEU A 107 -8.24 -6.45 5.55
N ASN A 108 -9.02 -5.57 6.18
CA ASN A 108 -9.67 -4.45 5.48
C ASN A 108 -8.64 -3.49 4.86
N GLU A 109 -7.39 -3.63 5.23
CA GLU A 109 -6.30 -2.78 4.80
C GLU A 109 -4.99 -3.57 4.70
N PRO A 110 -4.70 -4.12 3.52
CA PRO A 110 -3.53 -4.95 3.28
C PRO A 110 -2.26 -4.12 3.06
N SER A 111 -2.00 -3.14 3.88
CA SER A 111 -0.71 -2.45 3.95
C SER A 111 0.22 -3.21 4.91
N GLY A 112 1.50 -2.85 4.95
CA GLY A 112 2.47 -3.39 5.91
C GLY A 112 2.02 -3.36 7.37
N ARG A 113 0.96 -2.65 7.71
CA ARG A 113 0.27 -2.67 9.00
C ARG A 113 -0.26 -4.05 9.40
N ALA A 114 -0.43 -4.97 8.47
CA ALA A 114 -0.75 -6.35 8.78
C ALA A 114 0.24 -6.97 9.77
N VAL A 115 1.48 -6.50 9.75
CA VAL A 115 2.56 -6.94 10.64
C VAL A 115 2.85 -5.94 11.77
N SER A 116 2.12 -4.84 11.88
CA SER A 116 2.33 -3.82 12.92
C SER A 116 2.20 -4.37 14.34
N GLY A 117 1.32 -5.35 14.55
CA GLY A 117 1.18 -6.04 15.83
C GLY A 117 2.41 -6.87 16.23
N VAL A 118 3.18 -7.34 15.25
CA VAL A 118 4.42 -8.09 15.47
C VAL A 118 5.55 -7.17 15.89
N HIS A 119 5.50 -5.91 15.48
CA HIS A 119 6.53 -4.90 15.77
C HIS A 119 6.18 -3.98 16.93
N ALA A 120 4.96 -4.02 17.46
CA ALA A 120 4.53 -3.16 18.56
C ALA A 120 5.45 -3.25 19.79
N GLN A 121 6.04 -4.41 20.04
CA GLN A 121 7.02 -4.61 21.12
C GLN A 121 8.42 -4.09 20.80
N ALA A 122 8.77 -3.92 19.55
CA ALA A 122 10.08 -3.43 19.13
C ALA A 122 10.18 -1.89 19.15
N TYR A 123 9.03 -1.20 19.19
CA TYR A 123 8.95 0.27 19.18
C TYR A 123 8.36 0.84 20.49
N ALA A 124 8.09 -0.01 21.48
CA ALA A 124 7.72 0.38 22.85
C ALA A 124 8.97 0.56 23.71
#